data_9254d125e2196f715df6d4c9d67e957e
#
_entry.id   9254d125e2196f715df6d4c9d67e957e
#
_cell.length_a   1.000
_cell.length_b   1.000
_cell.length_c   1.000
_cell.angle_alpha   90.00
_cell.angle_beta   90.00
_cell.angle_gamma   90.00
#
_symmetry.space_group_name_H-M   'P 1'
#
loop_
_entity.id
_entity.type
_entity.pdbx_description
1 polymer ?
#
loop_
_entity_poly.entity_id
_entity_poly.type
_entity_poly.pdbx_seq_one_letter_code
_entity_poly.pdbx_strand_id
1 'polypeptide(L)'
;MNSGQFVDWQDLMFSGTGYKTDHNVSINQSNGRNRNMLVLGYNKDQSIIDNMGYERFSARINGDMELAKNLTVGYSSLLALTTRNNGDNSVWKYGTVIDPLTEVYDENGDMRFYNSGWYQTVLHSNPLFDTDKNNVDNKEKRTRILLNLFADWEIIKGLKFRTSLTYGLSSIENGVYKSSTSQARQLASPSAEYKKTNEQQITFTNVLNYKKVLNDHSLDVSLVHDMQTDKAELVGLTGQDMPYYGSWFNVNEAPDVFTRLSSVRKWALLSFMGRVNYTFKDRYLLTLTGRYDGSSRLAKGNKWDFFPSVALAWRMNDESFLREVDWLSNLKLRLSWGNSGNTAISEYATQGALGKYVYYFGTTEQSAMGYLPTELANNQLGWESTEEYNVGVDFGFLNNRISGSIDGYIRNTRDLLMKRNLPINTGYEFTWQNVGKTRNSGIEIALNTVPVVTKDFRWTVDLTFGYNKNEIVELFNGKEDSPGNKWFIGQPLYVERLYKYIGVWQYGEKEEAAKYGREPGNPKIEDVNNNGVYDEGDLLSLIHI
;
A
#
# COMPACT_ATOMS: atom_id res chain seq x y z
N MET A 1 10.71 -45.30 -20.67
CA MET A 1 10.16 -45.65 -19.35
C MET A 1 11.01 -44.92 -18.34
N ASN A 2 10.41 -44.12 -17.48
CA ASN A 2 11.14 -43.33 -16.51
C ASN A 2 11.88 -44.27 -15.55
N SER A 3 13.11 -43.95 -15.20
CA SER A 3 13.98 -44.77 -14.31
C SER A 3 13.44 -44.90 -12.87
N GLY A 4 12.25 -44.39 -12.60
CA GLY A 4 11.63 -44.37 -11.26
C GLY A 4 12.25 -43.33 -10.31
N GLN A 5 13.08 -42.42 -10.83
CA GLN A 5 13.64 -41.33 -10.07
C GLN A 5 12.66 -40.15 -10.11
N PHE A 6 12.26 -39.69 -8.95
CA PHE A 6 11.48 -38.46 -8.77
C PHE A 6 12.44 -37.29 -8.56
N VAL A 7 12.15 -36.18 -9.18
CA VAL A 7 12.87 -34.90 -8.98
C VAL A 7 12.14 -34.08 -7.92
N ASP A 8 12.83 -33.74 -6.86
CA ASP A 8 12.35 -32.75 -5.90
C ASP A 8 12.68 -31.34 -6.41
N TRP A 9 11.74 -30.79 -7.17
CA TRP A 9 11.88 -29.45 -7.74
C TRP A 9 11.92 -28.37 -6.67
N GLN A 10 11.26 -28.57 -5.54
CA GLN A 10 11.25 -27.58 -4.45
C GLN A 10 12.63 -27.54 -3.79
N ASP A 11 13.24 -28.69 -3.54
CA ASP A 11 14.60 -28.75 -2.99
C ASP A 11 15.61 -28.10 -3.94
N LEU A 12 15.53 -28.40 -5.24
CA LEU A 12 16.42 -27.77 -6.23
C LEU A 12 16.31 -26.26 -6.30
N MET A 13 15.12 -25.72 -6.11
CA MET A 13 14.86 -24.28 -6.31
C MET A 13 14.95 -23.46 -5.03
N PHE A 14 14.68 -24.08 -3.87
CA PHE A 14 14.55 -23.39 -2.59
C PHE A 14 15.59 -23.84 -1.54
N SER A 15 16.59 -24.63 -1.96
CA SER A 15 17.64 -25.13 -1.06
C SER A 15 18.76 -24.13 -0.78
N GLY A 16 18.72 -22.96 -1.39
CA GLY A 16 19.68 -21.89 -1.16
C GLY A 16 19.72 -21.44 0.32
N THR A 17 20.86 -20.92 0.75
CA THR A 17 20.99 -20.36 2.10
C THR A 17 20.54 -18.92 2.12
N GLY A 18 19.35 -18.67 2.65
CA GLY A 18 18.87 -17.32 2.97
C GLY A 18 19.57 -16.79 4.22
N TYR A 19 20.01 -15.54 4.18
CA TYR A 19 20.55 -14.87 5.36
C TYR A 19 20.21 -13.39 5.35
N LYS A 20 20.10 -12.83 6.56
CA LYS A 20 19.89 -11.40 6.75
C LYS A 20 20.96 -10.85 7.70
N THR A 21 21.55 -9.73 7.31
CA THR A 21 22.47 -8.98 8.17
C THR A 21 22.01 -7.54 8.29
N ASP A 22 22.13 -6.97 9.48
CA ASP A 22 21.85 -5.57 9.76
C ASP A 22 22.96 -5.00 10.65
N HIS A 23 23.62 -3.96 10.16
CA HIS A 23 24.71 -3.29 10.86
C HIS A 23 24.39 -1.81 10.97
N ASN A 24 24.37 -1.29 12.19
CA ASN A 24 24.13 0.12 12.46
C ASN A 24 25.23 0.67 13.36
N VAL A 25 25.78 1.81 12.94
CA VAL A 25 26.77 2.58 13.73
C VAL A 25 26.19 3.95 13.99
N SER A 26 26.14 4.37 15.23
CA SER A 26 25.61 5.65 15.66
C SER A 26 26.68 6.44 16.41
N ILE A 27 26.89 7.68 16.00
CA ILE A 27 27.80 8.64 16.63
C ILE A 27 26.97 9.83 17.09
N ASN A 28 26.99 10.11 18.38
CA ASN A 28 26.27 11.22 18.99
C ASN A 28 27.27 12.19 19.62
N GLN A 29 27.09 13.47 19.30
CA GLN A 29 27.88 14.57 19.89
C GLN A 29 26.95 15.60 20.50
N SER A 30 27.21 16.03 21.71
CA SER A 30 26.50 17.13 22.37
C SER A 30 27.44 17.96 23.21
N ASN A 31 27.32 19.29 23.12
CA ASN A 31 28.07 20.24 23.95
C ASN A 31 27.14 21.23 24.69
N GLY A 32 25.90 20.84 24.92
CA GLY A 32 24.86 21.65 25.59
C GLY A 32 24.12 22.61 24.67
N ARG A 33 24.75 23.20 23.68
CA ARG A 33 24.13 24.09 22.68
C ARG A 33 23.94 23.45 21.32
N ASN A 34 24.82 22.50 20.99
CA ASN A 34 24.77 21.79 19.72
C ASN A 34 24.61 20.30 19.98
N ARG A 35 23.67 19.68 19.29
CA ARG A 35 23.47 18.23 19.29
C ARG A 35 23.56 17.75 17.87
N ASN A 36 24.39 16.76 17.63
CA ASN A 36 24.55 16.14 16.32
C ASN A 36 24.49 14.63 16.46
N MET A 37 23.88 13.97 15.50
CA MET A 37 23.79 12.51 15.42
C MET A 37 24.07 12.08 13.98
N LEU A 38 24.99 11.16 13.80
CA LEU A 38 25.24 10.45 12.57
C LEU A 38 24.88 8.98 12.79
N VAL A 39 24.04 8.42 11.93
CA VAL A 39 23.74 6.98 11.90
C VAL A 39 24.07 6.45 10.52
N LEU A 40 24.93 5.46 10.46
CA LEU A 40 25.25 4.70 9.25
C LEU A 40 24.62 3.32 9.38
N GLY A 41 23.91 2.88 8.37
CA GLY A 41 23.26 1.58 8.34
C GLY A 41 23.59 0.81 7.07
N TYR A 42 23.86 -0.46 7.22
CA TYR A 42 23.98 -1.43 6.13
C TYR A 42 23.08 -2.62 6.41
N ASN A 43 22.21 -2.94 5.45
CA ASN A 43 21.32 -4.09 5.54
C ASN A 43 21.47 -4.91 4.26
N LYS A 44 21.62 -6.22 4.41
CA LYS A 44 21.61 -7.19 3.32
C LYS A 44 20.71 -8.35 3.67
N ASP A 45 19.85 -8.71 2.70
CA ASP A 45 18.90 -9.81 2.80
C ASP A 45 19.06 -10.66 1.54
N GLN A 46 19.51 -11.89 1.68
CA GLN A 46 19.68 -12.86 0.61
C GLN A 46 18.56 -13.91 0.70
N SER A 47 17.81 -14.08 -0.38
CA SER A 47 16.76 -15.10 -0.47
C SER A 47 17.35 -16.51 -0.50
N ILE A 48 16.51 -17.49 -0.18
CA ILE A 48 16.78 -18.93 -0.45
C ILE A 48 16.74 -19.25 -1.94
N ILE A 49 16.19 -18.38 -2.77
CA ILE A 49 16.19 -18.47 -4.23
C ILE A 49 17.36 -17.67 -4.75
N ASP A 50 18.17 -18.29 -5.60
CA ASP A 50 19.27 -17.60 -6.25
C ASP A 50 18.77 -16.45 -7.12
N ASN A 51 19.62 -15.43 -7.29
CA ASN A 51 19.28 -14.20 -8.01
C ASN A 51 18.15 -13.35 -7.39
N MET A 52 17.78 -13.62 -6.13
CA MET A 52 16.85 -12.80 -5.37
C MET A 52 17.51 -12.26 -4.10
N GLY A 53 17.44 -10.94 -3.90
CA GLY A 53 18.06 -10.34 -2.72
C GLY A 53 17.86 -8.84 -2.65
N TYR A 54 18.22 -8.30 -1.51
CA TYR A 54 18.08 -6.89 -1.17
C TYR A 54 19.33 -6.40 -0.46
N GLU A 55 19.80 -5.23 -0.85
CA GLU A 55 20.92 -4.55 -0.23
C GLU A 55 20.61 -3.07 -0.04
N ARG A 56 20.88 -2.54 1.13
CA ARG A 56 20.63 -1.14 1.45
C ARG A 56 21.77 -0.55 2.26
N PHE A 57 22.29 0.54 1.78
CA PHE A 57 23.12 1.47 2.54
C PHE A 57 22.29 2.69 2.92
N SER A 58 22.42 3.18 4.16
CA SER A 58 21.77 4.40 4.62
C SER A 58 22.69 5.24 5.50
N ALA A 59 22.57 6.56 5.34
CA ALA A 59 23.21 7.54 6.21
C ALA A 59 22.16 8.54 6.68
N ARG A 60 22.04 8.74 7.98
CA ARG A 60 21.18 9.75 8.58
C ARG A 60 22.03 10.71 9.38
N ILE A 61 21.85 11.99 9.14
CA ILE A 61 22.51 13.06 9.86
C ILE A 61 21.42 13.99 10.40
N ASN A 62 21.37 14.15 11.72
CA ASN A 62 20.47 15.07 12.40
C ASN A 62 21.30 16.00 13.28
N GLY A 63 20.87 17.23 13.37
CA GLY A 63 21.51 18.18 14.28
C GLY A 63 20.60 19.37 14.58
N ASP A 64 20.84 19.94 15.74
CA ASP A 64 20.25 21.21 16.14
C ASP A 64 21.28 22.07 16.89
N MET A 65 21.14 23.37 16.74
CA MET A 65 22.00 24.37 17.33
C MET A 65 21.18 25.51 17.92
N GLU A 66 21.42 25.83 19.17
CA GLU A 66 20.88 26.99 19.85
C GLU A 66 21.66 28.24 19.38
N LEU A 67 21.08 28.99 18.44
CA LEU A 67 21.66 30.26 17.96
C LEU A 67 21.50 31.38 19.00
N ALA A 68 20.40 31.37 19.71
CA ALA A 68 20.11 32.26 20.83
C ALA A 68 19.26 31.50 21.87
N LYS A 69 19.13 32.03 23.09
CA LYS A 69 18.36 31.39 24.18
C LYS A 69 16.91 31.04 23.78
N ASN A 70 16.38 31.72 22.78
CA ASN A 70 15.01 31.54 22.29
C ASN A 70 14.94 31.13 20.81
N LEU A 71 16.06 30.80 20.16
CA LEU A 71 16.11 30.42 18.76
C LEU A 71 16.99 29.19 18.56
N THR A 72 16.40 28.09 18.14
CA THR A 72 17.06 26.86 17.72
C THR A 72 16.86 26.64 16.24
N VAL A 73 17.91 26.34 15.52
CA VAL A 73 17.85 25.88 14.12
C VAL A 73 18.37 24.46 14.04
N GLY A 74 17.84 23.70 13.11
CA GLY A 74 18.28 22.33 12.98
C GLY A 74 18.01 21.75 11.60
N TYR A 75 18.55 20.56 11.42
CA TYR A 75 18.39 19.79 10.19
C TYR A 75 18.23 18.29 10.50
N SER A 76 17.56 17.62 9.60
CA SER A 76 17.46 16.15 9.58
C SER A 76 17.58 15.70 8.14
N SER A 77 18.50 14.80 7.87
CA SER A 77 18.70 14.27 6.52
C SER A 77 18.79 12.75 6.52
N LEU A 78 18.30 12.15 5.47
CA LEU A 78 18.42 10.72 5.18
C LEU A 78 18.87 10.56 3.73
N LEU A 79 19.96 9.84 3.53
CA LEU A 79 20.34 9.24 2.26
C LEU A 79 20.15 7.72 2.38
N ALA A 80 19.45 7.11 1.41
CA ALA A 80 19.37 5.66 1.32
C ALA A 80 19.58 5.23 -0.14
N LEU A 81 20.49 4.29 -0.32
CA LEU A 81 20.79 3.62 -1.58
C LEU A 81 20.35 2.17 -1.43
N THR A 82 19.45 1.74 -2.28
CA THR A 82 18.88 0.40 -2.23
C THR A 82 19.06 -0.28 -3.57
N THR A 83 19.51 -1.53 -3.56
CA THR A 83 19.51 -2.42 -4.72
C THR A 83 18.69 -3.65 -4.36
N ARG A 84 17.73 -4.00 -5.21
CA ARG A 84 16.94 -5.21 -5.09
C ARG A 84 17.07 -6.00 -6.38
N ASN A 85 17.39 -7.28 -6.27
CA ASN A 85 17.27 -8.26 -7.33
C ASN A 85 15.97 -9.02 -7.08
N ASN A 86 14.99 -8.84 -7.96
CA ASN A 86 13.64 -9.40 -7.78
C ASN A 86 13.53 -10.82 -8.32
N GLY A 87 14.48 -11.26 -9.22
CA GLY A 87 14.34 -12.49 -9.96
C GLY A 87 13.06 -12.54 -10.80
N ASP A 88 12.49 -13.73 -10.98
CA ASP A 88 11.19 -13.92 -11.61
C ASP A 88 10.24 -14.70 -10.69
N ASN A 89 9.00 -14.23 -10.57
CA ASN A 89 7.97 -14.89 -9.77
C ASN A 89 7.56 -16.26 -10.34
N SER A 90 7.88 -16.54 -11.61
CA SER A 90 7.68 -17.84 -12.24
C SER A 90 8.39 -18.96 -11.48
N VAL A 91 9.54 -18.68 -10.85
CA VAL A 91 10.31 -19.62 -10.04
C VAL A 91 9.43 -20.24 -8.95
N TRP A 92 8.69 -19.41 -8.16
CA TRP A 92 7.76 -19.89 -7.16
C TRP A 92 6.61 -20.70 -7.74
N LYS A 93 5.96 -20.14 -8.75
CA LYS A 93 4.78 -20.74 -9.37
C LYS A 93 5.09 -22.11 -9.98
N TYR A 94 6.14 -22.20 -10.77
CA TYR A 94 6.44 -23.41 -11.51
C TYR A 94 7.20 -24.44 -10.69
N GLY A 95 8.02 -24.03 -9.73
CA GLY A 95 8.66 -24.93 -8.79
C GLY A 95 7.69 -25.75 -7.92
N THR A 96 6.45 -25.27 -7.75
CA THR A 96 5.42 -25.97 -6.98
C THR A 96 4.44 -26.79 -7.82
N VAL A 97 4.38 -26.58 -9.14
CA VAL A 97 3.40 -27.25 -10.04
C VAL A 97 4.02 -28.14 -11.11
N ILE A 98 5.35 -28.10 -11.27
CA ILE A 98 6.04 -28.96 -12.25
C ILE A 98 5.96 -30.42 -11.82
N ASP A 99 5.77 -31.30 -12.81
CA ASP A 99 5.68 -32.74 -12.59
C ASP A 99 7.01 -33.30 -12.04
N PRO A 100 7.02 -34.00 -10.91
CA PRO A 100 8.23 -34.61 -10.34
C PRO A 100 8.84 -35.71 -11.19
N LEU A 101 8.13 -36.23 -12.22
CA LEU A 101 8.68 -37.17 -13.21
C LEU A 101 9.48 -36.47 -14.31
N THR A 102 9.53 -35.17 -14.29
CA THR A 102 10.25 -34.32 -15.22
C THR A 102 11.76 -34.38 -14.97
N GLU A 103 12.54 -34.68 -15.98
CA GLU A 103 14.01 -34.69 -15.89
C GLU A 103 14.56 -33.27 -16.01
N VAL A 104 15.52 -32.92 -15.14
CA VAL A 104 16.19 -31.60 -15.11
C VAL A 104 17.18 -31.46 -16.26
N TYR A 105 17.90 -32.54 -16.58
CA TYR A 105 18.98 -32.56 -17.57
C TYR A 105 18.67 -33.57 -18.68
N ASP A 106 19.26 -33.37 -19.84
CA ASP A 106 19.23 -34.33 -20.94
C ASP A 106 20.33 -35.39 -20.78
N GLU A 107 20.42 -36.29 -21.78
CA GLU A 107 21.41 -37.38 -21.80
C GLU A 107 22.87 -36.87 -21.90
N ASN A 108 23.07 -35.63 -22.35
CA ASN A 108 24.38 -35.00 -22.47
C ASN A 108 24.76 -34.23 -21.19
N GLY A 109 23.83 -34.11 -20.24
CA GLY A 109 24.00 -33.34 -19.00
C GLY A 109 23.65 -31.86 -19.16
N ASP A 110 23.06 -31.44 -20.29
CA ASP A 110 22.58 -30.10 -20.50
C ASP A 110 21.19 -29.91 -19.88
N MET A 111 20.93 -28.74 -19.34
CA MET A 111 19.65 -28.42 -18.72
C MET A 111 18.53 -28.45 -19.76
N ARG A 112 17.54 -29.32 -19.58
CA ARG A 112 16.37 -29.40 -20.47
C ARG A 112 15.49 -28.17 -20.30
N PHE A 113 15.13 -27.56 -21.42
CA PHE A 113 14.21 -26.44 -21.43
C PHE A 113 12.74 -26.88 -21.35
N TYR A 114 12.32 -27.79 -22.25
CA TYR A 114 10.97 -28.38 -22.23
C TYR A 114 11.03 -29.85 -21.83
N ASN A 115 9.94 -30.27 -21.18
CA ASN A 115 9.72 -31.69 -20.92
C ASN A 115 9.17 -32.41 -22.13
N SER A 116 9.78 -33.51 -22.46
CA SER A 116 9.24 -34.48 -23.41
C SER A 116 8.27 -35.49 -22.75
N GLY A 117 7.66 -35.13 -21.62
CA GLY A 117 6.79 -35.98 -20.83
C GLY A 117 5.37 -36.12 -21.41
N TRP A 118 4.62 -37.10 -20.92
CA TRP A 118 3.28 -37.53 -21.34
C TRP A 118 2.19 -36.46 -21.36
N TYR A 119 2.42 -35.29 -20.74
CA TYR A 119 1.47 -34.18 -20.66
C TYR A 119 1.93 -32.99 -21.50
N GLN A 120 1.84 -33.12 -22.83
CA GLN A 120 2.11 -32.01 -23.77
C GLN A 120 1.12 -30.85 -23.71
N THR A 121 0.13 -30.91 -22.83
CA THR A 121 -0.95 -29.89 -22.75
C THR A 121 -0.61 -28.67 -21.91
N VAL A 122 0.46 -28.72 -21.10
CA VAL A 122 0.91 -27.55 -20.31
C VAL A 122 2.40 -27.40 -20.46
N LEU A 123 2.81 -26.56 -21.40
CA LEU A 123 4.21 -26.23 -21.66
C LEU A 123 4.76 -25.39 -20.49
N HIS A 124 5.29 -26.07 -19.49
CA HIS A 124 6.13 -25.42 -18.48
C HIS A 124 7.59 -25.66 -18.84
N SER A 125 8.33 -24.57 -19.04
CA SER A 125 9.79 -24.67 -19.14
C SER A 125 10.40 -24.97 -17.77
N ASN A 126 11.62 -25.48 -17.77
CA ASN A 126 12.37 -25.74 -16.57
C ASN A 126 12.61 -24.43 -15.77
N PRO A 127 12.06 -24.28 -14.57
CA PRO A 127 12.12 -23.03 -13.82
C PRO A 127 13.54 -22.68 -13.32
N LEU A 128 14.48 -23.61 -13.31
CA LEU A 128 15.87 -23.34 -12.96
C LEU A 128 16.55 -22.34 -13.92
N PHE A 129 16.07 -22.22 -15.17
CA PHE A 129 16.57 -21.18 -16.05
C PHE A 129 16.33 -19.77 -15.49
N ASP A 130 15.23 -19.55 -14.78
CA ASP A 130 14.87 -18.23 -14.25
C ASP A 130 15.62 -17.90 -12.94
N THR A 131 16.35 -18.85 -12.34
CA THR A 131 17.23 -18.59 -11.20
C THR A 131 18.59 -18.01 -11.62
N ASP A 132 18.98 -18.16 -12.89
CA ASP A 132 20.22 -17.60 -13.42
C ASP A 132 20.02 -16.12 -13.83
N LYS A 133 20.82 -15.23 -13.27
CA LYS A 133 20.82 -13.79 -13.61
C LYS A 133 21.14 -13.49 -15.07
N ASN A 134 21.81 -14.40 -15.80
CA ASN A 134 22.07 -14.24 -17.23
C ASN A 134 20.82 -14.52 -18.07
N ASN A 135 19.89 -15.29 -17.53
CA ASN A 135 18.60 -15.57 -18.15
C ASN A 135 17.53 -14.56 -17.73
N VAL A 136 17.51 -14.19 -16.44
CA VAL A 136 16.58 -13.18 -15.91
C VAL A 136 17.35 -12.21 -15.02
N ASP A 137 17.60 -10.99 -15.50
CA ASP A 137 18.11 -9.88 -14.69
C ASP A 137 16.96 -8.90 -14.43
N ASN A 138 16.42 -8.90 -13.22
CA ASN A 138 15.32 -8.04 -12.79
C ASN A 138 15.79 -7.23 -11.57
N LYS A 139 16.28 -6.03 -11.85
CA LYS A 139 16.95 -5.20 -10.86
C LYS A 139 16.23 -3.88 -10.64
N GLU A 140 15.97 -3.55 -9.38
CA GLU A 140 15.54 -2.24 -8.95
C GLU A 140 16.67 -1.55 -8.18
N LYS A 141 17.03 -0.34 -8.59
CA LYS A 141 17.90 0.56 -7.83
C LYS A 141 17.09 1.76 -7.37
N ARG A 142 17.15 2.07 -6.09
CA ARG A 142 16.46 3.23 -5.53
C ARG A 142 17.42 4.11 -4.74
N THR A 143 17.46 5.37 -5.12
CA THR A 143 18.12 6.44 -4.34
C THR A 143 17.04 7.28 -3.68
N ARG A 144 17.09 7.42 -2.37
CA ARG A 144 16.20 8.29 -1.60
C ARG A 144 17.00 9.32 -0.83
N ILE A 145 16.67 10.59 -1.02
CA ILE A 145 17.20 11.71 -0.25
C ILE A 145 16.03 12.40 0.43
N LEU A 146 16.13 12.63 1.72
CA LEU A 146 15.21 13.45 2.48
C LEU A 146 16.03 14.47 3.26
N LEU A 147 15.75 15.74 3.06
CA LEU A 147 16.36 16.85 3.79
C LEU A 147 15.26 17.69 4.43
N ASN A 148 15.31 17.85 5.73
CA ASN A 148 14.47 18.76 6.48
C ASN A 148 15.33 19.80 7.18
N LEU A 149 15.01 21.07 6.99
CA LEU A 149 15.59 22.20 7.70
C LEU A 149 14.49 22.85 8.53
N PHE A 150 14.77 23.23 9.77
CA PHE A 150 13.79 23.86 10.62
C PHE A 150 14.40 24.96 11.50
N ALA A 151 13.55 25.88 11.92
CA ALA A 151 13.83 26.87 12.94
C ALA A 151 12.70 26.90 13.96
N ASP A 152 13.05 26.81 15.24
CA ASP A 152 12.17 26.93 16.40
C ASP A 152 12.48 28.23 17.11
N TRP A 153 11.53 29.16 17.13
CA TRP A 153 11.67 30.46 17.76
C TRP A 153 10.63 30.66 18.85
N GLU A 154 11.05 30.81 20.09
CA GLU A 154 10.22 31.24 21.18
C GLU A 154 10.14 32.78 21.17
N ILE A 155 9.10 33.34 20.55
CA ILE A 155 8.92 34.79 20.35
C ILE A 155 8.78 35.50 21.71
N ILE A 156 7.91 34.96 22.57
CA ILE A 156 7.75 35.30 23.96
C ILE A 156 7.47 34.03 24.75
N LYS A 157 7.59 34.06 26.06
CA LYS A 157 7.31 32.91 26.94
C LYS A 157 5.92 32.31 26.65
N GLY A 158 5.94 31.04 26.19
CA GLY A 158 4.72 30.30 25.86
C GLY A 158 4.23 30.47 24.41
N LEU A 159 4.78 31.42 23.62
CA LEU A 159 4.48 31.57 22.18
C LEU A 159 5.67 31.13 21.35
N LYS A 160 5.52 30.00 20.64
CA LYS A 160 6.55 29.40 19.79
C LYS A 160 6.13 29.41 18.32
N PHE A 161 7.06 29.76 17.48
CA PHE A 161 6.92 29.64 16.04
C PHE A 161 7.94 28.65 15.50
N ARG A 162 7.47 27.62 14.81
CA ARG A 162 8.31 26.68 14.09
C ARG A 162 8.06 26.81 12.60
N THR A 163 9.12 26.94 11.82
CA THR A 163 9.09 26.84 10.36
C THR A 163 9.96 25.69 9.94
N SER A 164 9.53 24.93 8.94
CA SER A 164 10.32 23.82 8.40
C SER A 164 10.13 23.68 6.90
N LEU A 165 11.22 23.37 6.20
CA LEU A 165 11.26 23.06 4.78
C LEU A 165 11.80 21.65 4.61
N THR A 166 11.00 20.77 4.01
CA THR A 166 11.39 19.41 3.68
C THR A 166 11.51 19.26 2.17
N TYR A 167 12.65 18.76 1.71
CA TYR A 167 12.87 18.32 0.34
C TYR A 167 13.07 16.82 0.29
N GLY A 168 12.26 16.13 -0.49
CA GLY A 168 12.36 14.70 -0.77
C GLY A 168 12.68 14.45 -2.24
N LEU A 169 13.64 13.57 -2.50
CA LEU A 169 13.95 13.03 -3.82
C LEU A 169 13.93 11.50 -3.74
N SER A 170 13.16 10.87 -4.61
CA SER A 170 13.17 9.43 -4.83
C SER A 170 13.44 9.15 -6.31
N SER A 171 14.57 8.52 -6.62
CA SER A 171 14.90 8.05 -7.98
C SER A 171 14.85 6.53 -7.98
N ILE A 172 13.96 5.97 -8.77
CA ILE A 172 13.77 4.52 -8.93
C ILE A 172 14.14 4.17 -10.36
N GLU A 173 15.08 3.25 -10.50
CA GLU A 173 15.54 2.70 -11.78
C GLU A 173 15.24 1.21 -11.79
N ASN A 174 14.36 0.78 -12.69
CA ASN A 174 13.98 -0.61 -12.91
C ASN A 174 14.53 -1.08 -14.25
N GLY A 175 15.31 -2.15 -14.21
CA GLY A 175 15.80 -2.83 -15.39
C GLY A 175 15.37 -4.28 -15.36
N VAL A 176 14.79 -4.77 -16.46
CA VAL A 176 14.40 -6.17 -16.61
C VAL A 176 14.93 -6.68 -17.95
N TYR A 177 15.68 -7.77 -17.90
CA TYR A 177 16.09 -8.54 -19.07
C TYR A 177 15.58 -9.98 -18.94
N LYS A 178 15.05 -10.52 -20.02
CA LYS A 178 14.59 -11.90 -20.10
C LYS A 178 15.14 -12.54 -21.38
N SER A 179 15.95 -13.58 -21.21
CA SER A 179 16.50 -14.34 -22.31
C SER A 179 15.44 -15.18 -23.02
N SER A 180 15.77 -15.74 -24.17
CA SER A 180 14.91 -16.68 -24.89
C SER A 180 14.56 -17.92 -24.06
N THR A 181 15.49 -18.39 -23.20
CA THR A 181 15.31 -19.56 -22.34
C THR A 181 14.56 -19.25 -21.03
N SER A 182 14.16 -17.99 -20.77
CA SER A 182 13.31 -17.70 -19.63
C SER A 182 11.89 -18.23 -19.82
N GLN A 183 11.22 -18.55 -18.70
CA GLN A 183 9.82 -18.99 -18.70
C GLN A 183 8.89 -17.98 -19.39
N ALA A 184 9.18 -16.70 -19.27
CA ALA A 184 8.37 -15.66 -19.87
C ALA A 184 8.52 -15.54 -21.38
N ARG A 185 9.62 -16.02 -21.95
CA ARG A 185 9.92 -15.94 -23.40
C ARG A 185 9.69 -17.24 -24.14
N GLN A 186 9.84 -18.39 -23.49
CA GLN A 186 9.57 -19.72 -24.05
C GLN A 186 10.16 -19.92 -25.47
N LEU A 187 11.47 -19.70 -25.59
CA LEU A 187 12.25 -19.72 -26.84
C LEU A 187 11.93 -18.60 -27.84
N ALA A 188 11.02 -17.66 -27.52
CA ALA A 188 10.93 -16.43 -28.28
C ALA A 188 12.17 -15.54 -28.03
N SER A 189 12.43 -14.63 -28.93
CA SER A 189 13.56 -13.71 -28.83
C SER A 189 13.63 -12.96 -27.49
N PRO A 190 14.82 -12.62 -26.98
CA PRO A 190 15.00 -11.94 -25.72
C PRO A 190 14.28 -10.59 -25.66
N SER A 191 13.92 -10.15 -24.46
CA SER A 191 13.30 -8.85 -24.21
C SER A 191 14.03 -8.08 -23.14
N ALA A 192 14.02 -6.75 -23.27
CA ALA A 192 14.56 -5.84 -22.27
C ALA A 192 13.59 -4.70 -21.97
N GLU A 193 13.54 -4.30 -20.70
CA GLU A 193 12.77 -3.16 -20.22
C GLU A 193 13.66 -2.29 -19.34
N TYR A 194 13.61 -0.99 -19.56
CA TYR A 194 14.22 0.02 -18.71
C TYR A 194 13.21 1.08 -18.35
N LYS A 195 13.02 1.33 -17.06
CA LYS A 195 12.16 2.40 -16.54
C LYS A 195 12.89 3.20 -15.48
N LYS A 196 12.77 4.53 -15.55
CA LYS A 196 13.27 5.43 -14.52
C LYS A 196 12.19 6.41 -14.11
N THR A 197 11.93 6.44 -12.79
CA THR A 197 11.00 7.38 -12.16
C THR A 197 11.78 8.28 -11.22
N ASN A 198 11.68 9.59 -11.42
CA ASN A 198 12.19 10.60 -10.48
C ASN A 198 11.00 11.32 -9.85
N GLU A 199 10.91 11.28 -8.54
CA GLU A 199 9.87 11.92 -7.74
C GLU A 199 10.51 12.95 -6.82
N GLN A 200 10.00 14.17 -6.86
CA GLN A 200 10.46 15.30 -6.05
C GLN A 200 9.28 15.83 -5.23
N GLN A 201 9.46 15.91 -3.94
CA GLN A 201 8.47 16.44 -3.01
C GLN A 201 9.05 17.61 -2.23
N ILE A 202 8.30 18.69 -2.13
CA ILE A 202 8.62 19.84 -1.29
C ILE A 202 7.46 20.02 -0.32
N THR A 203 7.78 20.08 0.98
CA THR A 203 6.81 20.40 2.02
C THR A 203 7.31 21.60 2.83
N PHE A 204 6.48 22.61 2.96
CA PHE A 204 6.75 23.81 3.76
C PHE A 204 5.69 23.94 4.83
N THR A 205 6.10 23.80 6.10
CA THR A 205 5.20 23.81 7.25
C THR A 205 5.56 24.93 8.21
N ASN A 206 4.56 25.71 8.62
CA ASN A 206 4.66 26.73 9.66
C ASN A 206 3.67 26.41 10.77
N VAL A 207 4.15 26.46 12.00
CA VAL A 207 3.34 26.20 13.20
C VAL A 207 3.54 27.35 14.19
N LEU A 208 2.47 28.04 14.53
CA LEU A 208 2.43 28.98 15.65
C LEU A 208 1.69 28.32 16.80
N ASN A 209 2.37 28.13 17.92
CA ASN A 209 1.82 27.49 19.10
C ASN A 209 1.89 28.44 20.30
N TYR A 210 0.77 28.59 21.00
CA TYR A 210 0.68 29.34 22.25
C TYR A 210 0.19 28.45 23.39
N LYS A 211 1.00 28.30 24.42
CA LYS A 211 0.68 27.53 25.62
C LYS A 211 0.67 28.43 26.86
N LYS A 212 -0.41 28.35 27.61
CA LYS A 212 -0.58 29.07 28.87
C LYS A 212 -1.25 28.21 29.93
N VAL A 213 -0.68 28.21 31.11
CA VAL A 213 -1.27 27.57 32.31
C VAL A 213 -1.64 28.67 33.32
N LEU A 214 -2.88 28.65 33.76
CA LEU A 214 -3.46 29.58 34.75
C LEU A 214 -4.23 28.77 35.79
N ASN A 215 -3.62 28.60 36.99
CA ASN A 215 -4.17 27.76 38.05
C ASN A 215 -4.58 26.36 37.50
N ASP A 216 -5.87 26.04 37.58
CA ASP A 216 -6.46 24.78 37.14
C ASP A 216 -6.70 24.70 35.62
N HIS A 217 -6.37 25.76 34.87
CA HIS A 217 -6.64 25.86 33.44
C HIS A 217 -5.34 25.75 32.63
N SER A 218 -5.27 24.82 31.69
CA SER A 218 -4.21 24.74 30.70
C SER A 218 -4.80 24.92 29.31
N LEU A 219 -4.29 25.89 28.57
CA LEU A 219 -4.68 26.20 27.20
C LEU A 219 -3.47 26.04 26.28
N ASP A 220 -3.63 25.28 25.19
CA ASP A 220 -2.63 25.10 24.14
C ASP A 220 -3.32 25.33 22.79
N VAL A 221 -2.95 26.38 22.07
CA VAL A 221 -3.51 26.78 20.79
C VAL A 221 -2.44 26.64 19.71
N SER A 222 -2.76 25.95 18.63
CA SER A 222 -1.86 25.80 17.49
C SER A 222 -2.55 26.30 16.22
N LEU A 223 -1.84 27.10 15.44
CA LEU A 223 -2.19 27.46 14.06
C LEU A 223 -1.13 26.87 13.14
N VAL A 224 -1.57 26.15 12.11
CA VAL A 224 -0.68 25.46 11.17
C VAL A 224 -1.01 25.92 9.74
N HIS A 225 0.03 26.24 9.00
CA HIS A 225 0.01 26.38 7.55
C HIS A 225 0.95 25.32 6.96
N ASP A 226 0.43 24.52 6.02
CA ASP A 226 1.18 23.45 5.37
C ASP A 226 0.98 23.52 3.85
N MET A 227 2.07 23.47 3.12
CA MET A 227 2.08 23.42 1.65
C MET A 227 2.93 22.24 1.20
N GLN A 228 2.35 21.40 0.37
CA GLN A 228 3.03 20.25 -0.23
C GLN A 228 2.91 20.30 -1.74
N THR A 229 4.02 20.05 -2.44
CA THR A 229 4.06 19.89 -3.90
C THR A 229 4.80 18.62 -4.23
N ASP A 230 4.35 17.95 -5.25
CA ASP A 230 4.96 16.71 -5.75
C ASP A 230 5.07 16.79 -7.28
N LYS A 231 6.19 16.28 -7.80
CA LYS A 231 6.46 16.15 -9.23
C LYS A 231 7.10 14.79 -9.49
N ALA A 232 6.45 13.96 -10.29
CA ALA A 232 6.99 12.69 -10.75
C ALA A 232 7.22 12.71 -12.26
N GLU A 233 8.41 12.28 -12.67
CA GLU A 233 8.84 12.16 -14.07
C GLU A 233 9.15 10.69 -14.34
N LEU A 234 8.52 10.11 -15.36
CA LEU A 234 8.72 8.74 -15.80
C LEU A 234 9.27 8.74 -17.22
N VAL A 235 10.33 7.96 -17.42
CA VAL A 235 10.85 7.60 -18.74
C VAL A 235 11.00 6.08 -18.77
N GLY A 236 10.60 5.44 -19.89
CA GLY A 236 10.73 4.00 -20.03
C GLY A 236 10.80 3.57 -21.49
N LEU A 237 11.50 2.48 -21.70
CA LEU A 237 11.66 1.78 -23.00
C LEU A 237 11.43 0.29 -22.77
N THR A 238 10.77 -0.37 -23.73
CA THR A 238 10.67 -1.82 -23.78
C THR A 238 10.96 -2.28 -25.20
N GLY A 239 11.91 -3.19 -25.36
CA GLY A 239 12.31 -3.74 -26.65
C GLY A 239 12.28 -5.27 -26.65
N GLN A 240 12.11 -5.85 -27.83
CA GLN A 240 12.23 -7.29 -28.10
C GLN A 240 13.23 -7.52 -29.24
N ASP A 241 13.48 -8.80 -29.51
CA ASP A 241 14.39 -9.24 -30.57
C ASP A 241 15.82 -8.73 -30.38
N MET A 242 16.26 -8.72 -29.12
CA MET A 242 17.63 -8.34 -28.79
C MET A 242 18.61 -9.24 -29.55
N PRO A 243 19.60 -8.66 -30.28
CA PRO A 243 20.41 -9.40 -31.23
C PRO A 243 21.42 -10.38 -30.59
N TYR A 244 21.70 -10.24 -29.29
CA TYR A 244 22.61 -11.07 -28.51
C TYR A 244 22.28 -10.96 -27.01
N TYR A 245 22.99 -11.69 -26.17
CA TYR A 245 22.88 -11.62 -24.73
C TYR A 245 23.19 -10.20 -24.23
N GLY A 246 22.16 -9.37 -24.24
CA GLY A 246 22.20 -8.03 -23.72
C GLY A 246 21.75 -7.98 -22.28
N SER A 247 21.96 -6.86 -21.67
CA SER A 247 21.31 -6.51 -20.41
C SER A 247 20.20 -5.50 -20.69
N TRP A 248 19.37 -5.26 -19.71
CA TRP A 248 18.31 -4.25 -19.77
C TRP A 248 18.82 -2.83 -20.10
N PHE A 249 20.10 -2.50 -19.88
CA PHE A 249 20.67 -1.21 -20.27
C PHE A 249 20.98 -1.12 -21.79
N ASN A 250 20.88 -2.21 -22.52
CA ASN A 250 21.08 -2.24 -23.98
C ASN A 250 19.75 -2.29 -24.76
N VAL A 251 18.63 -1.91 -24.15
CA VAL A 251 17.30 -1.94 -24.79
C VAL A 251 17.25 -1.18 -26.14
N ASN A 252 18.17 -0.25 -26.35
CA ASN A 252 18.29 0.50 -27.61
C ASN A 252 18.75 -0.35 -28.79
N GLU A 253 19.39 -1.53 -28.54
CA GLU A 253 19.84 -2.46 -29.58
C GLU A 253 18.70 -3.34 -30.11
N ALA A 254 17.51 -3.27 -29.48
CA ALA A 254 16.32 -3.97 -29.97
C ALA A 254 15.89 -3.35 -31.32
N PRO A 255 15.75 -4.15 -32.40
CA PRO A 255 15.23 -3.66 -33.68
C PRO A 255 13.81 -3.11 -33.54
N ASP A 256 13.00 -3.74 -32.65
CA ASP A 256 11.65 -3.32 -32.32
C ASP A 256 11.56 -2.79 -30.88
N VAL A 257 11.63 -1.46 -30.74
CA VAL A 257 11.28 -0.75 -29.49
C VAL A 257 9.80 -0.37 -29.55
N PHE A 258 8.92 -1.22 -28.98
CA PHE A 258 7.47 -1.00 -29.11
C PHE A 258 6.85 -0.19 -27.99
N THR A 259 7.50 -0.04 -26.85
CA THR A 259 7.00 0.86 -25.82
C THR A 259 8.00 1.96 -25.54
N ARG A 260 7.53 3.20 -25.68
CA ARG A 260 8.26 4.41 -25.31
C ARG A 260 7.38 5.20 -24.37
N LEU A 261 7.77 5.26 -23.08
CA LEU A 261 7.02 5.95 -22.04
C LEU A 261 7.71 7.26 -21.70
N SER A 262 6.94 8.33 -21.66
CA SER A 262 7.40 9.60 -21.11
C SER A 262 6.19 10.31 -20.51
N SER A 263 6.25 10.63 -19.22
CA SER A 263 5.17 11.35 -18.55
C SER A 263 5.70 12.22 -17.43
N VAL A 264 4.98 13.29 -17.16
CA VAL A 264 5.20 14.18 -16.01
C VAL A 264 3.88 14.33 -15.27
N ARG A 265 3.88 14.04 -13.97
CA ARG A 265 2.73 14.24 -13.08
C ARG A 265 3.09 15.25 -12.01
N LYS A 266 2.14 16.13 -11.67
CA LYS A 266 2.30 17.14 -10.62
C LYS A 266 1.03 17.29 -9.83
N TRP A 267 1.18 17.43 -8.51
CA TRP A 267 0.06 17.83 -7.65
C TRP A 267 0.54 18.75 -6.54
N ALA A 268 -0.39 19.48 -5.95
CA ALA A 268 -0.15 20.35 -4.82
C ALA A 268 -1.32 20.26 -3.83
N LEU A 269 -0.98 20.39 -2.56
CA LEU A 269 -1.91 20.46 -1.43
C LEU A 269 -1.53 21.69 -0.60
N LEU A 270 -2.53 22.50 -0.23
CA LEU A 270 -2.37 23.64 0.66
C LEU A 270 -3.37 23.51 1.80
N SER A 271 -2.91 23.69 3.04
CA SER A 271 -3.70 23.41 4.23
C SER A 271 -3.53 24.48 5.28
N PHE A 272 -4.63 24.81 5.94
CA PHE A 272 -4.67 25.66 7.15
C PHE A 272 -5.37 24.89 8.26
N MET A 273 -4.79 24.85 9.46
CA MET A 273 -5.38 24.16 10.59
C MET A 273 -5.31 25.05 11.85
N GLY A 274 -6.41 25.10 12.59
CA GLY A 274 -6.48 25.61 13.95
C GLY A 274 -6.79 24.48 14.92
N ARG A 275 -6.06 24.39 16.03
CA ARG A 275 -6.33 23.44 17.12
C ARG A 275 -6.30 24.15 18.45
N VAL A 276 -7.25 23.81 19.31
CA VAL A 276 -7.33 24.25 20.70
C VAL A 276 -7.39 23.00 21.58
N ASN A 277 -6.40 22.83 22.44
CA ASN A 277 -6.42 21.88 23.54
C ASN A 277 -6.66 22.65 24.84
N TYR A 278 -7.71 22.30 25.55
CA TYR A 278 -8.04 22.87 26.83
C TYR A 278 -8.15 21.77 27.88
N THR A 279 -7.50 21.99 29.01
CA THR A 279 -7.53 21.05 30.14
C THR A 279 -7.92 21.83 31.39
N PHE A 280 -8.92 21.30 32.10
CA PHE A 280 -9.40 21.85 33.36
C PHE A 280 -9.16 20.88 34.50
N LYS A 281 -8.47 21.33 35.54
CA LYS A 281 -8.09 20.57 36.76
C LYS A 281 -7.37 19.26 36.43
N ASP A 282 -6.67 19.18 35.29
CA ASP A 282 -6.05 17.96 34.75
C ASP A 282 -7.01 16.78 34.59
N ARG A 283 -8.33 16.97 34.69
CA ARG A 283 -9.38 15.94 34.65
C ARG A 283 -10.23 16.00 33.40
N TYR A 284 -10.62 17.21 32.99
CA TYR A 284 -11.49 17.42 31.84
C TYR A 284 -10.65 17.95 30.68
N LEU A 285 -10.59 17.21 29.60
CA LEU A 285 -9.80 17.55 28.44
C LEU A 285 -10.71 17.74 27.23
N LEU A 286 -10.53 18.85 26.52
CA LEU A 286 -11.24 19.19 25.30
C LEU A 286 -10.21 19.48 24.21
N THR A 287 -10.35 18.85 23.06
CA THR A 287 -9.61 19.20 21.84
C THR A 287 -10.61 19.59 20.76
N LEU A 288 -10.42 20.76 20.19
CA LEU A 288 -11.15 21.24 19.00
C LEU A 288 -10.13 21.41 17.88
N THR A 289 -10.44 20.88 16.70
CA THR A 289 -9.60 21.08 15.51
C THR A 289 -10.48 21.43 14.31
N GLY A 290 -10.05 22.40 13.55
CA GLY A 290 -10.60 22.71 12.23
C GLY A 290 -9.47 22.76 11.21
N ARG A 291 -9.60 22.00 10.13
CA ARG A 291 -8.63 21.95 9.03
C ARG A 291 -9.33 22.30 7.72
N TYR A 292 -8.71 23.17 6.95
CA TYR A 292 -9.18 23.60 5.62
C TYR A 292 -8.12 23.26 4.58
N ASP A 293 -8.43 22.30 3.71
CA ASP A 293 -7.49 21.72 2.76
C ASP A 293 -7.91 21.99 1.33
N GLY A 294 -6.93 22.34 0.48
CA GLY A 294 -7.13 22.56 -0.94
C GLY A 294 -6.21 21.71 -1.80
N SER A 295 -6.77 20.83 -2.64
CA SER A 295 -6.04 19.91 -3.53
C SER A 295 -6.13 20.33 -4.98
N SER A 296 -4.99 20.30 -5.68
CA SER A 296 -4.94 20.55 -7.13
C SER A 296 -5.54 19.42 -7.97
N ARG A 297 -5.73 18.22 -7.39
CA ARG A 297 -6.28 17.05 -8.08
C ARG A 297 -7.78 17.18 -8.36
N LEU A 298 -8.46 18.06 -7.63
CA LEU A 298 -9.91 18.21 -7.68
C LEU A 298 -10.35 19.32 -8.64
N ALA A 299 -11.62 19.29 -9.00
CA ALA A 299 -12.23 20.23 -9.95
C ALA A 299 -12.22 21.68 -9.46
N LYS A 300 -12.22 22.62 -10.40
CA LYS A 300 -12.34 24.03 -10.07
C LYS A 300 -13.67 24.29 -9.33
N GLY A 301 -13.59 24.90 -8.14
CA GLY A 301 -14.75 25.11 -7.27
C GLY A 301 -14.86 24.10 -6.13
N ASN A 302 -14.35 22.86 -6.31
CA ASN A 302 -14.43 21.78 -5.31
C ASN A 302 -13.05 21.40 -4.75
N LYS A 303 -12.04 22.24 -4.97
CA LYS A 303 -10.66 21.98 -4.49
C LYS A 303 -10.54 22.04 -2.99
N TRP A 304 -11.35 22.85 -2.35
CA TRP A 304 -11.26 23.15 -0.93
C TRP A 304 -12.40 22.52 -0.15
N ASP A 305 -12.06 21.96 1.01
CA ASP A 305 -13.06 21.45 1.95
C ASP A 305 -12.59 21.64 3.40
N PHE A 306 -13.55 21.59 4.35
CA PHE A 306 -13.34 21.84 5.77
C PHE A 306 -13.57 20.57 6.59
N PHE A 307 -12.60 20.22 7.43
CA PHE A 307 -12.58 19.01 8.23
C PHE A 307 -12.52 19.34 9.72
N PRO A 308 -13.67 19.43 10.41
CA PRO A 308 -13.74 19.65 11.85
C PRO A 308 -13.52 18.37 12.63
N SER A 309 -13.01 18.50 13.87
CA SER A 309 -13.01 17.41 14.84
C SER A 309 -13.12 17.93 16.28
N VAL A 310 -13.74 17.12 17.14
CA VAL A 310 -13.90 17.36 18.57
C VAL A 310 -13.55 16.10 19.33
N ALA A 311 -12.74 16.23 20.38
CA ALA A 311 -12.46 15.14 21.30
C ALA A 311 -12.62 15.62 22.75
N LEU A 312 -13.27 14.79 23.54
CA LEU A 312 -13.47 14.95 24.96
C LEU A 312 -12.83 13.81 25.71
N ALA A 313 -12.17 14.10 26.81
CA ALA A 313 -11.69 13.06 27.71
C ALA A 313 -11.90 13.47 29.17
N TRP A 314 -12.28 12.50 29.99
CA TRP A 314 -12.52 12.66 31.40
C TRP A 314 -11.71 11.64 32.21
N ARG A 315 -10.80 12.14 33.04
CA ARG A 315 -10.03 11.34 34.00
C ARG A 315 -10.86 11.11 35.24
N MET A 316 -11.59 10.00 35.25
CA MET A 316 -12.54 9.68 36.33
C MET A 316 -11.83 9.28 37.61
N ASN A 317 -10.65 8.66 37.50
CA ASN A 317 -9.87 8.27 38.68
C ASN A 317 -9.40 9.43 39.56
N ASP A 318 -9.36 10.66 39.02
CA ASP A 318 -8.96 11.85 39.77
C ASP A 318 -10.15 12.54 40.49
N GLU A 319 -11.37 12.02 40.32
CA GLU A 319 -12.56 12.52 40.97
C GLU A 319 -12.64 12.09 42.45
N SER A 320 -13.26 12.90 43.27
CA SER A 320 -13.34 12.64 44.71
C SER A 320 -13.99 11.31 45.08
N PHE A 321 -14.94 10.85 44.29
CA PHE A 321 -15.64 9.57 44.51
C PHE A 321 -14.86 8.32 44.09
N LEU A 322 -13.76 8.45 43.29
CA LEU A 322 -12.89 7.34 42.87
C LEU A 322 -11.47 7.46 43.45
N ARG A 323 -11.07 8.62 43.94
CA ARG A 323 -9.70 8.89 44.40
C ARG A 323 -9.25 7.96 45.54
N GLU A 324 -10.17 7.50 46.38
CA GLU A 324 -9.90 6.64 47.54
C GLU A 324 -9.98 5.14 47.19
N VAL A 325 -10.16 4.81 45.90
CA VAL A 325 -10.23 3.41 45.42
C VAL A 325 -8.83 2.90 45.12
N ASP A 326 -8.17 2.29 46.09
CA ASP A 326 -6.75 1.89 46.03
C ASP A 326 -6.39 0.96 44.86
N TRP A 327 -7.34 0.12 44.45
CA TRP A 327 -7.10 -0.84 43.34
C TRP A 327 -7.28 -0.18 41.95
N LEU A 328 -7.88 0.99 41.86
CA LEU A 328 -8.11 1.72 40.61
C LEU A 328 -6.96 2.72 40.37
N SER A 329 -6.07 2.42 39.44
CA SER A 329 -4.90 3.24 39.14
C SER A 329 -5.14 4.25 38.03
N ASN A 330 -6.02 3.93 37.08
CA ASN A 330 -6.42 4.80 35.97
C ASN A 330 -7.82 4.43 35.49
N LEU A 331 -8.64 5.44 35.26
CA LEU A 331 -9.91 5.29 34.56
C LEU A 331 -10.19 6.58 33.78
N LYS A 332 -10.17 6.48 32.45
CA LYS A 332 -10.37 7.63 31.57
C LYS A 332 -11.37 7.29 30.47
N LEU A 333 -12.42 8.05 30.38
CA LEU A 333 -13.40 7.98 29.30
C LEU A 333 -12.96 8.93 28.18
N ARG A 334 -13.07 8.47 26.94
CA ARG A 334 -12.77 9.24 25.71
C ARG A 334 -13.94 9.19 24.75
N LEU A 335 -14.29 10.34 24.21
CA LEU A 335 -15.31 10.50 23.17
C LEU A 335 -14.69 11.35 22.07
N SER A 336 -14.79 10.93 20.84
CA SER A 336 -14.36 11.76 19.72
C SER A 336 -15.27 11.63 18.51
N TRP A 337 -15.36 12.72 17.79
CA TRP A 337 -15.98 12.84 16.49
C TRP A 337 -15.07 13.65 15.58
N GLY A 338 -14.96 13.26 14.33
CA GLY A 338 -14.17 14.02 13.37
C GLY A 338 -14.47 13.66 11.93
N ASN A 339 -14.16 14.60 11.07
CA ASN A 339 -14.24 14.44 9.62
C ASN A 339 -12.83 14.48 9.03
N SER A 340 -12.56 13.62 8.05
CA SER A 340 -11.31 13.59 7.30
C SER A 340 -11.59 13.46 5.82
N GLY A 341 -10.74 14.08 4.98
CA GLY A 341 -10.86 14.08 3.54
C GLY A 341 -9.84 13.17 2.86
N ASN A 342 -10.20 12.66 1.70
CA ASN A 342 -9.32 11.93 0.80
C ASN A 342 -9.42 12.45 -0.63
N THR A 343 -8.29 12.54 -1.34
CA THR A 343 -8.18 12.92 -2.76
C THR A 343 -7.30 11.95 -3.53
N ALA A 344 -7.32 10.67 -3.15
CA ALA A 344 -6.47 9.62 -3.75
C ALA A 344 -6.97 9.21 -5.15
N ILE A 345 -6.96 10.18 -6.07
CA ILE A 345 -7.21 9.98 -7.51
C ILE A 345 -5.98 10.39 -8.31
N SER A 346 -5.94 9.95 -9.55
CA SER A 346 -4.88 10.36 -10.50
C SER A 346 -4.89 11.87 -10.69
N GLU A 347 -3.72 12.45 -10.86
CA GLU A 347 -3.57 13.83 -11.30
C GLU A 347 -4.29 14.00 -12.64
N TYR A 348 -4.97 15.13 -12.81
CA TYR A 348 -5.73 15.47 -14.04
C TYR A 348 -6.99 14.61 -14.31
N ALA A 349 -7.42 13.73 -13.41
CA ALA A 349 -8.64 12.92 -13.55
C ALA A 349 -9.91 13.76 -13.83
N THR A 350 -9.91 15.04 -13.44
CA THR A 350 -11.00 15.99 -13.74
C THR A 350 -11.04 16.45 -15.19
N GLN A 351 -9.96 16.25 -15.97
CA GLN A 351 -9.83 16.81 -17.32
C GLN A 351 -10.17 15.80 -18.43
N GLY A 352 -10.29 14.52 -18.06
CA GLY A 352 -10.40 13.42 -19.02
C GLY A 352 -9.07 13.10 -19.70
N ALA A 353 -9.01 12.00 -20.42
CA ALA A 353 -7.81 11.55 -21.11
C ALA A 353 -8.07 11.37 -22.62
N LEU A 354 -6.99 11.51 -23.40
CA LEU A 354 -6.98 11.19 -24.83
C LEU A 354 -6.12 9.94 -25.05
N GLY A 355 -6.69 8.94 -25.68
CA GLY A 355 -5.99 7.75 -26.17
C GLY A 355 -5.46 7.95 -27.58
N LYS A 356 -4.32 7.33 -27.89
CA LYS A 356 -3.78 7.27 -29.26
C LYS A 356 -4.43 6.09 -29.99
N TYR A 357 -4.89 6.35 -31.22
CA TYR A 357 -5.46 5.34 -32.09
C TYR A 357 -4.81 5.42 -33.46
N VAL A 358 -4.54 4.27 -34.05
CA VAL A 358 -4.02 4.16 -35.40
C VAL A 358 -5.17 3.91 -36.35
N TYR A 359 -5.31 4.76 -37.37
CA TYR A 359 -6.25 4.59 -38.47
C TYR A 359 -5.50 4.20 -39.73
N TYR A 360 -6.09 3.28 -40.49
CA TYR A 360 -5.59 2.88 -41.79
C TYR A 360 -6.51 3.48 -42.87
N PHE A 361 -5.94 4.24 -43.79
CA PHE A 361 -6.66 4.87 -44.90
C PHE A 361 -6.31 4.22 -46.22
N GLY A 362 -7.34 3.87 -47.00
CA GLY A 362 -7.20 3.35 -48.36
C GLY A 362 -6.64 1.94 -48.44
N THR A 363 -6.25 1.55 -49.67
CA THR A 363 -5.73 0.21 -50.00
C THR A 363 -4.22 0.07 -49.82
N THR A 364 -3.52 1.12 -49.43
CA THR A 364 -2.04 1.20 -49.38
C THR A 364 -1.47 1.06 -47.98
N GLU A 365 -2.24 0.59 -47.01
CA GLU A 365 -1.82 0.36 -45.60
C GLU A 365 -1.13 1.56 -44.93
N GLN A 366 -1.41 2.79 -45.38
CA GLN A 366 -0.89 3.98 -44.74
C GLN A 366 -1.60 4.19 -43.40
N SER A 367 -0.86 4.06 -42.32
CA SER A 367 -1.36 4.34 -40.97
C SER A 367 -1.26 5.83 -40.64
N ALA A 368 -2.35 6.38 -40.09
CA ALA A 368 -2.38 7.71 -39.52
C ALA A 368 -2.66 7.67 -38.01
N MET A 369 -1.90 8.41 -37.23
CA MET A 369 -2.10 8.53 -35.80
C MET A 369 -3.25 9.49 -35.52
N GLY A 370 -4.28 9.00 -34.83
CA GLY A 370 -5.41 9.79 -34.32
C GLY A 370 -5.43 9.83 -32.79
N TYR A 371 -6.29 10.68 -32.24
CA TYR A 371 -6.56 10.79 -30.81
C TYR A 371 -8.07 10.74 -30.57
N LEU A 372 -8.48 9.90 -29.62
CA LEU A 372 -9.87 9.80 -29.16
C LEU A 372 -9.94 10.06 -27.66
N PRO A 373 -10.99 10.74 -27.17
CA PRO A 373 -11.26 10.79 -25.73
C PRO A 373 -11.53 9.38 -25.20
N THR A 374 -10.82 8.97 -24.16
CA THR A 374 -11.00 7.67 -23.48
C THR A 374 -11.70 7.81 -22.14
N GLU A 375 -11.55 8.95 -21.51
CA GLU A 375 -12.14 9.24 -20.20
C GLU A 375 -13.02 10.49 -20.31
N LEU A 376 -14.24 10.41 -19.79
CA LEU A 376 -15.13 11.57 -19.72
C LEU A 376 -14.71 12.47 -18.55
N ALA A 377 -14.42 13.72 -18.85
CA ALA A 377 -14.08 14.74 -17.84
C ALA A 377 -15.20 14.94 -16.81
N ASN A 378 -14.85 15.16 -15.55
CA ASN A 378 -15.80 15.52 -14.51
C ASN A 378 -15.38 16.80 -13.78
N ASN A 379 -16.07 17.89 -14.11
CA ASN A 379 -15.84 19.22 -13.54
C ASN A 379 -16.45 19.42 -12.14
N GLN A 380 -17.08 18.39 -11.57
CA GLN A 380 -17.73 18.42 -10.24
C GLN A 380 -16.98 17.57 -9.22
N LEU A 381 -15.87 16.94 -9.62
CA LEU A 381 -15.13 16.03 -8.76
C LEU A 381 -14.58 16.78 -7.51
N GLY A 382 -14.98 16.31 -6.34
CA GLY A 382 -14.66 16.88 -5.04
C GLY A 382 -13.98 15.88 -4.10
N TRP A 383 -13.94 16.22 -2.82
CA TRP A 383 -13.36 15.40 -1.77
C TRP A 383 -14.26 14.18 -1.45
N GLU A 384 -13.63 13.05 -1.22
CA GLU A 384 -14.20 11.94 -0.47
C GLU A 384 -14.07 12.27 1.01
N SER A 385 -15.13 12.04 1.79
CA SER A 385 -15.20 12.43 3.20
C SER A 385 -15.52 11.24 4.09
N THR A 386 -14.74 11.08 5.17
CA THR A 386 -14.95 10.05 6.18
C THR A 386 -15.27 10.71 7.53
N GLU A 387 -16.45 10.40 8.04
CA GLU A 387 -16.91 10.80 9.36
C GLU A 387 -16.73 9.64 10.34
N GLU A 388 -16.06 9.91 11.46
CA GLU A 388 -15.79 8.91 12.50
C GLU A 388 -16.35 9.33 13.86
N TYR A 389 -16.96 8.38 14.54
CA TYR A 389 -17.35 8.44 15.95
C TYR A 389 -16.57 7.36 16.70
N ASN A 390 -15.92 7.74 17.78
CA ASN A 390 -15.18 6.82 18.63
C ASN A 390 -15.54 7.04 20.11
N VAL A 391 -15.70 5.93 20.82
CA VAL A 391 -15.87 5.88 22.28
C VAL A 391 -14.80 4.94 22.83
N GLY A 392 -13.99 5.43 23.76
CA GLY A 392 -12.89 4.66 24.33
C GLY A 392 -12.83 4.78 25.84
N VAL A 393 -12.35 3.72 26.49
CA VAL A 393 -12.07 3.66 27.92
C VAL A 393 -10.64 3.19 28.12
N ASP A 394 -9.82 4.02 28.80
CA ASP A 394 -8.51 3.60 29.30
C ASP A 394 -8.66 3.21 30.75
N PHE A 395 -8.12 2.08 31.15
CA PHE A 395 -8.20 1.56 32.51
C PHE A 395 -6.84 1.07 33.02
N GLY A 396 -6.69 1.12 34.34
CA GLY A 396 -5.53 0.60 35.02
C GLY A 396 -5.91 0.16 36.44
N PHE A 397 -5.54 -1.05 36.82
CA PHE A 397 -5.85 -1.64 38.11
C PHE A 397 -4.58 -2.12 38.81
N LEU A 398 -4.60 -2.17 40.14
CA LEU A 398 -3.56 -2.73 41.00
C LEU A 398 -2.18 -2.13 40.72
N ASN A 399 -2.06 -0.79 40.75
CA ASN A 399 -0.86 -0.04 40.38
C ASN A 399 -0.41 -0.32 38.94
N ASN A 400 -1.38 -0.33 38.01
CA ASN A 400 -1.19 -0.63 36.58
C ASN A 400 -0.60 -2.03 36.29
N ARG A 401 -0.77 -2.99 37.22
CA ARG A 401 -0.45 -4.41 36.93
C ARG A 401 -1.38 -5.00 35.88
N ILE A 402 -2.57 -4.46 35.78
CA ILE A 402 -3.52 -4.73 34.68
C ILE A 402 -3.90 -3.37 34.14
N SER A 403 -3.56 -3.09 32.89
CA SER A 403 -3.90 -1.83 32.23
C SER A 403 -4.24 -2.08 30.77
N GLY A 404 -5.00 -1.18 30.17
CA GLY A 404 -5.39 -1.34 28.77
C GLY A 404 -6.34 -0.28 28.29
N SER A 405 -6.82 -0.49 27.07
CA SER A 405 -7.88 0.32 26.47
C SER A 405 -8.90 -0.55 25.74
N ILE A 406 -10.12 -0.06 25.69
CA ILE A 406 -11.22 -0.59 24.88
C ILE A 406 -11.74 0.57 24.06
N ASP A 407 -11.72 0.43 22.74
CA ASP A 407 -12.22 1.41 21.78
C ASP A 407 -13.30 0.79 20.90
N GLY A 408 -14.43 1.50 20.75
CA GLY A 408 -15.45 1.17 19.77
C GLY A 408 -15.64 2.32 18.79
N TYR A 409 -15.72 2.03 17.50
CA TYR A 409 -15.81 3.06 16.47
C TYR A 409 -16.80 2.73 15.35
N ILE A 410 -17.30 3.79 14.72
CA ILE A 410 -18.05 3.72 13.46
C ILE A 410 -17.48 4.80 12.54
N ARG A 411 -17.10 4.40 11.33
CA ARG A 411 -16.62 5.26 10.24
C ARG A 411 -17.56 5.17 9.06
N ASN A 412 -18.11 6.30 8.62
CA ASN A 412 -18.93 6.38 7.42
C ASN A 412 -18.16 7.19 6.37
N THR A 413 -17.77 6.55 5.28
CA THR A 413 -17.18 7.23 4.13
C THR A 413 -18.25 7.49 3.11
N ARG A 414 -18.35 8.72 2.63
CA ARG A 414 -19.28 9.19 1.62
C ARG A 414 -18.55 9.84 0.46
N ASP A 415 -19.24 9.97 -0.66
CA ASP A 415 -18.71 10.61 -1.86
C ASP A 415 -17.42 9.93 -2.34
N LEU A 416 -17.41 8.57 -2.32
CA LEU A 416 -16.26 7.78 -2.73
C LEU A 416 -15.81 8.17 -4.14
N LEU A 417 -14.51 8.34 -4.31
CA LEU A 417 -13.89 8.62 -5.60
C LEU A 417 -13.80 7.32 -6.43
N MET A 418 -14.82 7.06 -7.23
CA MET A 418 -14.96 5.80 -7.96
C MET A 418 -14.97 6.00 -9.48
N LYS A 419 -14.42 5.01 -10.19
CA LYS A 419 -14.59 4.89 -11.63
C LYS A 419 -15.99 4.31 -11.92
N ARG A 420 -16.78 5.04 -12.68
CA ARG A 420 -18.04 4.54 -13.22
C ARG A 420 -17.85 4.19 -14.69
N ASN A 421 -18.01 2.92 -15.03
CA ASN A 421 -18.00 2.48 -16.42
C ASN A 421 -19.20 3.07 -17.16
N LEU A 422 -18.99 3.49 -18.37
CA LEU A 422 -20.00 4.10 -19.23
C LEU A 422 -20.38 3.12 -20.34
N PRO A 423 -21.64 3.17 -20.83
CA PRO A 423 -22.04 2.40 -22.00
C PRO A 423 -21.18 2.77 -23.23
N ILE A 424 -20.79 1.77 -24.02
CA ILE A 424 -19.90 1.93 -25.19
C ILE A 424 -20.43 2.97 -26.20
N ASN A 425 -21.75 3.13 -26.31
CA ASN A 425 -22.37 4.11 -27.18
C ASN A 425 -22.11 5.57 -26.79
N THR A 426 -21.58 5.83 -25.59
CA THR A 426 -21.16 7.18 -25.17
C THR A 426 -19.83 7.60 -25.79
N GLY A 427 -19.05 6.65 -26.31
CA GLY A 427 -17.70 6.89 -26.82
C GLY A 427 -16.61 7.02 -25.75
N TYR A 428 -16.95 6.76 -24.48
CA TYR A 428 -16.03 6.79 -23.34
C TYR A 428 -16.07 5.47 -22.59
N GLU A 429 -14.94 5.06 -22.02
CA GLU A 429 -14.86 3.85 -21.23
C GLU A 429 -15.41 4.07 -19.82
N PHE A 430 -15.00 5.17 -19.16
CA PHE A 430 -15.44 5.50 -17.81
C PHE A 430 -15.36 7.01 -17.51
N THR A 431 -15.89 7.38 -16.36
CA THR A 431 -15.71 8.69 -15.73
C THR A 431 -15.44 8.54 -14.23
N TRP A 432 -14.72 9.47 -13.65
CA TRP A 432 -14.57 9.56 -12.20
C TRP A 432 -15.77 10.29 -11.60
N GLN A 433 -16.32 9.78 -10.50
CA GLN A 433 -17.45 10.41 -9.80
C GLN A 433 -17.29 10.27 -8.28
N ASN A 434 -17.83 11.25 -7.55
CA ASN A 434 -18.03 11.17 -6.10
C ASN A 434 -19.36 10.46 -5.85
N VAL A 435 -19.34 9.15 -5.68
CA VAL A 435 -20.53 8.32 -5.51
C VAL A 435 -20.27 7.16 -4.59
N GLY A 436 -21.35 6.69 -3.96
CA GLY A 436 -21.28 5.55 -3.06
C GLY A 436 -20.89 5.91 -1.63
N LYS A 437 -21.16 4.95 -0.76
CA LYS A 437 -20.91 5.04 0.68
C LYS A 437 -20.45 3.69 1.21
N THR A 438 -19.47 3.72 2.10
CA THR A 438 -19.04 2.55 2.85
C THR A 438 -19.09 2.84 4.35
N ARG A 439 -19.21 1.78 5.13
CA ARG A 439 -19.15 1.84 6.59
C ARG A 439 -18.12 0.85 7.10
N ASN A 440 -17.35 1.30 8.08
CA ASN A 440 -16.49 0.45 8.90
C ASN A 440 -16.92 0.61 10.35
N SER A 441 -17.11 -0.48 11.07
CA SER A 441 -17.39 -0.46 12.51
C SER A 441 -16.58 -1.54 13.20
N GLY A 442 -16.08 -1.25 14.40
CA GLY A 442 -15.22 -2.20 15.06
C GLY A 442 -15.03 -1.94 16.55
N ILE A 443 -14.38 -2.91 17.17
CA ILE A 443 -13.93 -2.87 18.55
C ILE A 443 -12.46 -3.24 18.58
N GLU A 444 -11.67 -2.47 19.32
CA GLU A 444 -10.26 -2.70 19.55
C GLU A 444 -10.01 -2.79 21.06
N ILE A 445 -9.25 -3.79 21.49
CA ILE A 445 -8.90 -4.02 22.89
C ILE A 445 -7.39 -4.19 22.98
N ALA A 446 -6.75 -3.39 23.82
CA ALA A 446 -5.36 -3.59 24.22
C ALA A 446 -5.34 -3.90 25.72
N LEU A 447 -4.67 -4.97 26.12
CA LEU A 447 -4.53 -5.40 27.50
C LEU A 447 -3.05 -5.67 27.80
N ASN A 448 -2.51 -4.92 28.76
CA ASN A 448 -1.15 -5.09 29.27
C ASN A 448 -1.22 -5.59 30.71
N THR A 449 -0.60 -6.71 31.01
CA THR A 449 -0.61 -7.29 32.34
C THR A 449 0.77 -7.64 32.85
N VAL A 450 0.97 -7.53 34.15
CA VAL A 450 2.18 -7.95 34.85
C VAL A 450 1.76 -8.97 35.92
N PRO A 451 1.46 -10.23 35.52
CA PRO A 451 0.96 -11.25 36.42
C PRO A 451 1.90 -11.54 37.60
N VAL A 452 3.19 -11.59 37.32
CA VAL A 452 4.20 -11.90 38.31
C VAL A 452 5.29 -10.84 38.35
N VAL A 453 5.56 -10.33 39.57
CA VAL A 453 6.69 -9.46 39.86
C VAL A 453 7.32 -9.96 41.14
N THR A 454 8.56 -10.38 41.05
CA THR A 454 9.42 -10.71 42.19
C THR A 454 10.69 -9.86 42.13
N LYS A 455 11.61 -10.04 43.06
CA LYS A 455 12.89 -9.33 43.08
C LYS A 455 13.74 -9.63 41.84
N ASP A 456 13.70 -10.87 41.34
CA ASP A 456 14.58 -11.37 40.29
C ASP A 456 13.82 -11.79 39.01
N PHE A 457 12.48 -11.72 39.02
CA PHE A 457 11.66 -12.18 37.91
C PHE A 457 10.45 -11.25 37.69
N ARG A 458 10.27 -10.83 36.45
CA ARG A 458 9.10 -10.07 36.00
C ARG A 458 8.51 -10.71 34.74
N TRP A 459 7.22 -11.05 34.80
CA TRP A 459 6.50 -11.55 33.65
C TRP A 459 5.48 -10.51 33.18
N THR A 460 5.56 -10.13 31.91
CA THR A 460 4.63 -9.22 31.24
C THR A 460 3.91 -9.96 30.13
N VAL A 461 2.61 -9.68 29.96
CA VAL A 461 1.79 -10.24 28.89
C VAL A 461 1.03 -9.10 28.25
N ASP A 462 1.24 -8.91 26.94
CA ASP A 462 0.57 -7.91 26.12
C ASP A 462 -0.35 -8.63 25.13
N LEU A 463 -1.65 -8.31 25.18
CA LEU A 463 -2.67 -8.90 24.32
C LEU A 463 -3.36 -7.78 23.54
N THR A 464 -3.56 -8.00 22.25
CA THR A 464 -4.36 -7.12 21.41
C THR A 464 -5.44 -7.91 20.70
N PHE A 465 -6.63 -7.34 20.63
CA PHE A 465 -7.75 -7.91 19.89
C PHE A 465 -8.37 -6.80 19.05
N GLY A 466 -8.64 -7.06 17.78
CA GLY A 466 -9.33 -6.15 16.88
C GLY A 466 -10.39 -6.91 16.08
N TYR A 467 -11.59 -6.35 16.05
CA TYR A 467 -12.66 -6.78 15.16
C TYR A 467 -13.10 -5.58 14.33
N ASN A 468 -13.11 -5.71 13.01
CA ASN A 468 -13.61 -4.71 12.08
C ASN A 468 -14.57 -5.34 11.08
N LYS A 469 -15.75 -4.74 10.94
CA LYS A 469 -16.71 -5.05 9.88
C LYS A 469 -16.70 -3.90 8.86
N ASN A 470 -16.38 -4.23 7.62
CA ASN A 470 -16.47 -3.33 6.48
C ASN A 470 -17.70 -3.69 5.64
N GLU A 471 -18.48 -2.69 5.19
CA GLU A 471 -19.65 -2.91 4.34
C GLU A 471 -19.87 -1.77 3.33
N ILE A 472 -20.33 -2.13 2.14
CA ILE A 472 -20.81 -1.20 1.13
C ILE A 472 -22.24 -0.81 1.52
N VAL A 473 -22.52 0.48 1.71
CA VAL A 473 -23.85 0.99 2.09
C VAL A 473 -24.63 1.45 0.88
N GLU A 474 -23.94 2.04 -0.11
CA GLU A 474 -24.55 2.62 -1.31
C GLU A 474 -23.51 2.65 -2.44
N LEU A 475 -23.93 2.42 -3.66
CA LEU A 475 -23.15 2.52 -4.90
C LEU A 475 -23.70 3.61 -5.81
N PHE A 476 -23.14 3.74 -7.03
CA PHE A 476 -23.56 4.75 -8.01
C PHE A 476 -25.03 4.60 -8.50
N ASN A 477 -25.62 3.41 -8.36
CA ASN A 477 -27.04 3.12 -8.65
C ASN A 477 -27.91 3.12 -7.38
N GLY A 478 -27.43 3.68 -6.27
CA GLY A 478 -28.10 3.63 -4.98
C GLY A 478 -27.81 2.34 -4.22
N LYS A 479 -28.86 1.63 -3.79
CA LYS A 479 -28.74 0.37 -3.03
C LYS A 479 -28.90 -0.86 -3.92
N GLU A 480 -28.30 -0.84 -5.09
CA GLU A 480 -28.29 -1.94 -6.04
C GLU A 480 -26.87 -2.52 -6.14
N ASP A 481 -26.80 -3.85 -6.22
CA ASP A 481 -25.55 -4.56 -6.42
C ASP A 481 -24.93 -4.25 -7.79
N SER A 482 -23.60 -4.32 -7.85
CA SER A 482 -22.85 -4.19 -9.10
C SER A 482 -22.00 -5.44 -9.35
N PRO A 483 -22.59 -6.55 -9.84
CA PRO A 483 -21.89 -7.83 -9.99
C PRO A 483 -20.66 -7.75 -10.89
N GLY A 484 -20.71 -6.98 -11.98
CA GLY A 484 -19.59 -6.78 -12.90
C GLY A 484 -18.35 -6.13 -12.24
N ASN A 485 -18.53 -5.39 -11.14
CA ASN A 485 -17.47 -4.84 -10.30
C ASN A 485 -17.21 -5.68 -9.04
N LYS A 486 -17.96 -6.77 -8.84
CA LYS A 486 -17.95 -7.60 -7.62
C LYS A 486 -18.28 -6.82 -6.35
N TRP A 487 -19.16 -5.81 -6.45
CA TRP A 487 -19.60 -4.98 -5.33
C TRP A 487 -21.04 -5.31 -4.95
N PHE A 488 -21.26 -5.65 -3.69
CA PHE A 488 -22.55 -6.09 -3.17
C PHE A 488 -22.91 -5.27 -1.94
N ILE A 489 -24.15 -4.77 -1.89
CA ILE A 489 -24.65 -3.97 -0.76
C ILE A 489 -24.68 -4.81 0.51
N GLY A 490 -24.17 -4.25 1.61
CA GLY A 490 -24.05 -4.93 2.91
C GLY A 490 -22.86 -5.90 3.02
N GLN A 491 -22.11 -6.11 1.94
CA GLN A 491 -20.90 -6.93 1.91
C GLN A 491 -19.63 -6.07 1.99
N PRO A 492 -18.48 -6.67 2.36
CA PRO A 492 -17.19 -6.01 2.29
C PRO A 492 -16.85 -5.51 0.89
N LEU A 493 -15.97 -4.50 0.80
CA LEU A 493 -15.49 -3.92 -0.47
C LEU A 493 -14.78 -4.96 -1.35
N TYR A 494 -14.10 -5.92 -0.74
CA TYR A 494 -13.47 -7.05 -1.40
C TYR A 494 -14.15 -8.34 -0.94
N VAL A 495 -14.77 -9.01 -1.87
CA VAL A 495 -15.43 -10.29 -1.65
C VAL A 495 -14.88 -11.30 -2.65
N GLU A 496 -14.23 -12.34 -2.13
CA GLU A 496 -13.89 -13.49 -2.95
C GLU A 496 -15.14 -14.38 -3.07
N ARG A 497 -15.56 -14.62 -4.28
CA ARG A 497 -16.68 -15.50 -4.60
C ARG A 497 -16.17 -16.68 -5.41
N LEU A 498 -16.43 -17.87 -4.93
CA LEU A 498 -16.01 -19.12 -5.53
C LEU A 498 -17.19 -20.09 -5.63
N TYR A 499 -17.09 -21.01 -6.57
CA TYR A 499 -18.01 -22.14 -6.62
C TYR A 499 -17.74 -23.07 -5.46
N LYS A 500 -18.79 -23.53 -4.77
CA LYS A 500 -18.65 -24.52 -3.72
C LYS A 500 -18.48 -25.91 -4.33
N TYR A 501 -17.30 -26.48 -4.13
CA TYR A 501 -16.98 -27.85 -4.54
C TYR A 501 -17.67 -28.85 -3.62
N ILE A 502 -18.45 -29.78 -4.20
CA ILE A 502 -19.20 -30.81 -3.47
C ILE A 502 -18.79 -32.23 -3.84
N GLY A 503 -17.77 -32.41 -4.70
CA GLY A 503 -17.26 -33.71 -5.09
C GLY A 503 -16.83 -33.78 -6.55
N VAL A 504 -16.75 -35.01 -7.04
CA VAL A 504 -16.43 -35.31 -8.46
C VAL A 504 -17.60 -36.13 -9.02
N TRP A 505 -18.04 -35.79 -10.21
CA TRP A 505 -19.06 -36.55 -10.93
C TRP A 505 -18.61 -37.99 -11.14
N GLN A 506 -19.42 -38.96 -10.67
CA GLN A 506 -19.13 -40.38 -10.77
C GLN A 506 -19.65 -40.95 -12.10
N TYR A 507 -19.12 -42.12 -12.50
CA TYR A 507 -19.60 -42.79 -13.72
C TYR A 507 -21.08 -43.09 -13.72
N GLY A 508 -21.66 -43.40 -12.56
CA GLY A 508 -23.09 -43.63 -12.40
C GLY A 508 -23.96 -42.35 -12.49
N GLU A 509 -23.34 -41.16 -12.47
CA GLU A 509 -24.01 -39.87 -12.54
C GLU A 509 -23.87 -39.19 -13.91
N LYS A 510 -23.50 -39.94 -14.97
CA LYS A 510 -23.20 -39.40 -16.32
C LYS A 510 -24.35 -38.57 -16.91
N GLU A 511 -25.58 -39.03 -16.78
CA GLU A 511 -26.77 -38.33 -17.33
C GLU A 511 -27.04 -37.02 -16.55
N GLU A 512 -26.81 -37.02 -15.24
CA GLU A 512 -26.94 -35.85 -14.40
C GLU A 512 -25.84 -34.82 -14.71
N ALA A 513 -24.57 -35.27 -14.79
CA ALA A 513 -23.42 -34.43 -15.14
C ALA A 513 -23.64 -33.75 -16.50
N ALA A 514 -24.20 -34.47 -17.47
CA ALA A 514 -24.46 -33.93 -18.81
C ALA A 514 -25.43 -32.74 -18.80
N LYS A 515 -26.39 -32.66 -17.84
CA LYS A 515 -27.27 -31.49 -17.68
C LYS A 515 -26.48 -30.20 -17.40
N TYR A 516 -25.40 -30.32 -16.66
CA TYR A 516 -24.48 -29.21 -16.34
C TYR A 516 -23.36 -29.05 -17.35
N GLY A 517 -23.40 -29.75 -18.49
CA GLY A 517 -22.33 -29.74 -19.51
C GLY A 517 -21.02 -30.34 -18.99
N ARG A 518 -21.11 -31.33 -18.07
CA ARG A 518 -19.95 -31.97 -17.44
C ARG A 518 -19.94 -33.46 -17.74
N GLU A 519 -18.77 -34.07 -17.50
CA GLU A 519 -18.53 -35.50 -17.67
C GLU A 519 -18.08 -36.14 -16.34
N PRO A 520 -18.21 -37.47 -16.16
CA PRO A 520 -17.61 -38.16 -15.04
C PRO A 520 -16.11 -37.83 -14.92
N GLY A 521 -15.66 -37.58 -13.70
CA GLY A 521 -14.32 -37.11 -13.40
C GLY A 521 -14.18 -35.58 -13.34
N ASN A 522 -15.12 -34.81 -13.83
CA ASN A 522 -15.14 -33.35 -13.67
C ASN A 522 -15.53 -32.95 -12.23
N PRO A 523 -15.10 -31.77 -11.76
CA PRO A 523 -15.57 -31.22 -10.49
C PRO A 523 -17.08 -31.05 -10.45
N LYS A 524 -17.70 -31.49 -9.34
CA LYS A 524 -19.10 -31.30 -9.03
C LYS A 524 -19.25 -30.06 -8.14
N ILE A 525 -20.03 -29.11 -8.61
CA ILE A 525 -20.24 -27.81 -7.97
C ILE A 525 -21.68 -27.78 -7.45
N GLU A 526 -21.94 -27.08 -6.35
CA GLU A 526 -23.29 -26.86 -5.84
C GLU A 526 -24.02 -25.86 -6.75
N ASP A 527 -25.18 -26.28 -7.29
CA ASP A 527 -26.12 -25.40 -7.97
C ASP A 527 -26.97 -24.71 -6.89
N VAL A 528 -26.54 -23.51 -6.49
CA VAL A 528 -27.09 -22.78 -5.33
C VAL A 528 -28.48 -22.24 -5.64
N ASN A 529 -28.73 -21.81 -6.87
CA ASN A 529 -29.99 -21.23 -7.31
C ASN A 529 -30.96 -22.28 -7.91
N ASN A 530 -30.50 -23.54 -8.05
CA ASN A 530 -31.24 -24.68 -8.59
C ASN A 530 -31.79 -24.43 -10.02
N ASN A 531 -31.02 -23.73 -10.84
CA ASN A 531 -31.43 -23.43 -12.23
C ASN A 531 -30.96 -24.50 -13.25
N GLY A 532 -30.16 -25.48 -12.80
CA GLY A 532 -29.66 -26.57 -13.63
C GLY A 532 -28.43 -26.18 -14.50
N VAL A 533 -27.82 -25.04 -14.25
CA VAL A 533 -26.65 -24.53 -14.97
C VAL A 533 -25.64 -23.95 -13.98
N TYR A 534 -24.35 -24.21 -14.15
CA TYR A 534 -23.33 -23.54 -13.35
C TYR A 534 -23.04 -22.14 -13.90
N ASP A 535 -23.51 -21.12 -13.17
CA ASP A 535 -23.39 -19.72 -13.55
C ASP A 535 -22.93 -18.82 -12.37
N GLU A 536 -22.90 -17.51 -12.59
CA GLU A 536 -22.49 -16.55 -11.55
C GLU A 536 -23.41 -16.55 -10.32
N GLY A 537 -24.65 -17.07 -10.43
CA GLY A 537 -25.61 -17.22 -9.35
C GLY A 537 -25.17 -18.25 -8.31
N ASP A 538 -24.29 -19.21 -8.72
CA ASP A 538 -23.76 -20.26 -7.84
C ASP A 538 -22.49 -19.87 -7.11
N LEU A 539 -21.97 -18.67 -7.37
CA LEU A 539 -20.79 -18.17 -6.68
C LEU A 539 -21.13 -17.75 -5.25
N LEU A 540 -20.54 -18.41 -4.29
CA LEU A 540 -20.65 -18.10 -2.87
C LEU A 540 -19.49 -17.25 -2.39
N SER A 541 -19.73 -16.34 -1.45
CA SER A 541 -18.68 -15.64 -0.73
C SER A 541 -17.86 -16.64 0.10
N LEU A 542 -16.52 -16.48 0.16
CA LEU A 542 -15.64 -17.28 1.01
C LEU A 542 -16.05 -17.29 2.48
N ILE A 543 -16.81 -16.30 2.94
CA ILE A 543 -17.36 -16.26 4.30
C ILE A 543 -18.51 -17.31 4.48
N HIS A 544 -19.04 -17.83 3.38
CA HIS A 544 -20.17 -18.74 3.36
C HIS A 544 -19.80 -20.14 2.82
N ILE A 545 -18.55 -20.36 2.45
CA ILE A 545 -17.96 -21.66 2.10
C ILE A 545 -17.27 -22.23 3.33
#